data_c84b866716cbb554f5fbcf13f1178d9e
#
_entry.id   c84b866716cbb554f5fbcf13f1178d9e
#
_cell.length_a   1.000
_cell.length_b   1.000
_cell.length_c   1.000
_cell.angle_alpha   90.00
_cell.angle_beta   90.00
_cell.angle_gamma   90.00
#
_symmetry.space_group_name_H-M   'P 1'
#
loop_
_entity.id
_entity.type
_entity.pdbx_description
1 polymer ?
#
loop_
_entity_poly.entity_id
_entity_poly.type
_entity_poly.pdbx_seq_one_letter_code
_entity_poly.pdbx_strand_id
1 'polypeptide(L)'
;ITPTGGVPAGRAIHRALGGKLEKIVALELGGNNPLVVWDAADLQSTAKLIVKSAYITSGQRCTCSRRLILKAGEEGNAVLDALTSLIDRLTVDKPDAQPQPFIGPLISAHAASQVLATQTEWLRNGGVAIRDSRQLALGPAYLSPGLIDVTALPERRDEETFGPLLQVIRVTDFEAALDEANNTRFGLAAGLISDSADLFSRFEAEVRAGVLNWNRQTTGASGAAPFGGVGQSGNHRPAGYYAADYTAWPMASLIAPGAVKDDEAIVGLRS
;
A
#
# COMPACT_ATOMS: atom_id res chain seq x y z
N ILE A 1 10.83 -17.22 -8.55
CA ILE A 1 11.25 -15.82 -8.73
C ILE A 1 10.28 -14.93 -7.98
N THR A 2 10.78 -14.14 -7.04
CA THR A 2 9.99 -13.29 -6.14
C THR A 2 10.40 -11.80 -6.29
N PRO A 3 9.99 -11.12 -7.38
CA PRO A 3 10.33 -9.73 -7.59
C PRO A 3 9.44 -8.81 -6.76
N THR A 4 10.03 -7.75 -6.22
CA THR A 4 9.33 -6.60 -5.66
C THR A 4 9.58 -5.38 -6.53
N GLY A 5 8.55 -4.64 -6.90
CA GLY A 5 8.71 -3.46 -7.77
C GLY A 5 7.40 -2.88 -8.28
N GLY A 6 7.50 -2.00 -9.26
CA GLY A 6 6.32 -1.40 -9.89
C GLY A 6 5.62 -2.34 -10.88
N VAL A 7 4.36 -2.05 -11.18
CA VAL A 7 3.52 -2.84 -12.11
C VAL A 7 4.17 -3.07 -13.49
N PRO A 8 4.84 -2.08 -14.12
CA PRO A 8 5.50 -2.32 -15.41
C PRO A 8 6.57 -3.41 -15.35
N ALA A 9 7.39 -3.41 -14.30
CA ALA A 9 8.42 -4.44 -14.09
C ALA A 9 7.80 -5.81 -13.84
N GLY A 10 6.78 -5.89 -12.97
CA GLY A 10 6.05 -7.12 -12.71
C GLY A 10 5.45 -7.72 -13.97
N ARG A 11 4.81 -6.91 -14.81
CA ARG A 11 4.25 -7.34 -16.11
C ARG A 11 5.33 -7.85 -17.07
N ALA A 12 6.48 -7.17 -17.14
CA ALA A 12 7.58 -7.58 -18.00
C ALA A 12 8.14 -8.95 -17.58
N ILE A 13 8.35 -9.17 -16.28
CA ILE A 13 8.82 -10.44 -15.72
C ILE A 13 7.78 -11.54 -15.97
N HIS A 14 6.50 -11.27 -15.70
CA HIS A 14 5.43 -12.23 -15.91
C HIS A 14 5.33 -12.67 -17.38
N ARG A 15 5.44 -11.73 -18.33
CA ARG A 15 5.47 -12.05 -19.76
C ARG A 15 6.69 -12.86 -20.16
N ALA A 16 7.87 -12.52 -19.65
CA ALA A 16 9.12 -13.24 -19.96
C ALA A 16 9.13 -14.69 -19.44
N LEU A 17 8.35 -14.96 -18.40
CA LEU A 17 8.22 -16.27 -17.77
C LEU A 17 6.93 -17.00 -18.16
N GLY A 18 6.03 -16.35 -18.88
CA GLY A 18 4.83 -16.95 -19.41
C GLY A 18 5.16 -18.16 -20.30
N GLY A 19 4.48 -19.28 -20.04
CA GLY A 19 4.74 -20.55 -20.74
C GLY A 19 5.90 -21.40 -20.19
N LYS A 20 6.66 -20.91 -19.21
CA LYS A 20 7.70 -21.69 -18.51
C LYS A 20 7.08 -22.36 -17.28
N LEU A 21 6.54 -23.56 -17.48
CA LEU A 21 5.75 -24.27 -16.48
C LEU A 21 6.55 -24.61 -15.21
N GLU A 22 7.86 -24.75 -15.33
CA GLU A 22 8.78 -25.06 -14.23
C GLU A 22 9.13 -23.82 -13.37
N LYS A 23 8.58 -22.64 -13.70
CA LYS A 23 8.86 -21.39 -12.96
C LYS A 23 7.63 -20.89 -12.22
N ILE A 24 7.77 -20.74 -10.91
CA ILE A 24 6.82 -19.96 -10.08
C ILE A 24 7.28 -18.51 -10.05
N VAL A 25 6.34 -17.60 -10.24
CA VAL A 25 6.55 -16.16 -10.07
C VAL A 25 5.62 -15.69 -8.96
N ALA A 26 6.17 -15.08 -7.90
CA ALA A 26 5.42 -14.42 -6.85
C ALA A 26 5.68 -12.91 -6.93
N LEU A 27 4.68 -12.15 -7.35
CA LEU A 27 4.80 -10.72 -7.60
C LEU A 27 4.34 -9.93 -6.37
N GLU A 28 5.24 -9.08 -5.85
CA GLU A 28 4.95 -8.07 -4.85
C GLU A 28 5.11 -6.69 -5.50
N LEU A 29 3.97 -6.07 -5.81
CA LEU A 29 3.95 -4.83 -6.59
C LEU A 29 3.42 -3.66 -5.76
N GLY A 30 3.37 -2.48 -6.38
CA GLY A 30 2.93 -1.26 -5.75
C GLY A 30 1.46 -1.25 -5.34
N GLY A 31 1.02 -0.13 -4.77
CA GLY A 31 -0.36 0.08 -4.33
C GLY A 31 -0.76 1.55 -4.41
N ASN A 32 -2.02 1.80 -4.70
CA ASN A 32 -2.65 3.11 -4.54
C ASN A 32 -3.52 3.12 -3.27
N ASN A 33 -2.85 2.89 -2.14
CA ASN A 33 -3.44 2.48 -0.87
C ASN A 33 -4.33 3.56 -0.25
N PRO A 34 -5.60 3.24 0.09
CA PRO A 34 -6.48 4.14 0.83
C PRO A 34 -6.19 4.12 2.33
N LEU A 35 -6.34 5.26 2.97
CA LEU A 35 -6.50 5.43 4.40
C LEU A 35 -7.78 6.23 4.64
N VAL A 36 -8.78 5.58 5.19
CA VAL A 36 -10.05 6.19 5.55
C VAL A 36 -9.97 6.69 7.00
N VAL A 37 -10.44 7.91 7.25
CA VAL A 37 -10.63 8.44 8.61
C VAL A 37 -12.11 8.75 8.80
N TRP A 38 -12.71 8.14 9.82
CA TRP A 38 -14.13 8.24 10.09
C TRP A 38 -14.43 8.13 11.58
N ASP A 39 -15.18 9.09 12.13
CA ASP A 39 -15.54 9.11 13.55
C ASP A 39 -14.34 8.89 14.50
N ALA A 40 -13.25 9.60 14.27
CA ALA A 40 -12.04 9.55 15.10
C ALA A 40 -11.98 10.76 16.03
N ALA A 41 -12.08 10.55 17.34
CA ALA A 41 -12.11 11.64 18.33
C ALA A 41 -10.73 12.23 18.60
N ASP A 42 -9.68 11.42 18.66
CA ASP A 42 -8.30 11.89 18.90
C ASP A 42 -7.63 12.32 17.58
N LEU A 43 -7.83 13.59 17.23
CA LEU A 43 -7.27 14.19 16.02
C LEU A 43 -5.73 14.23 16.00
N GLN A 44 -5.08 14.33 17.17
CA GLN A 44 -3.61 14.38 17.24
C GLN A 44 -3.00 13.00 16.97
N SER A 45 -3.57 11.94 17.53
CA SER A 45 -3.16 10.57 17.23
C SER A 45 -3.50 10.20 15.78
N THR A 46 -4.65 10.63 15.29
CA THR A 46 -5.07 10.47 13.88
C THR A 46 -4.06 11.10 12.93
N ALA A 47 -3.68 12.36 13.13
CA ALA A 47 -2.67 13.05 12.32
C ALA A 47 -1.32 12.32 12.33
N LYS A 48 -0.87 11.82 13.49
CA LYS A 48 0.36 11.02 13.59
C LYS A 48 0.29 9.72 12.80
N LEU A 49 -0.85 9.03 12.81
CA LEU A 49 -1.04 7.81 12.05
C LEU A 49 -1.06 8.09 10.55
N ILE A 50 -1.70 9.19 10.12
CA ILE A 50 -1.69 9.62 8.70
C ILE A 50 -0.25 9.92 8.26
N VAL A 51 0.50 10.72 9.04
CA VAL A 51 1.91 11.05 8.73
C VAL A 51 2.76 9.80 8.61
N LYS A 52 2.66 8.86 9.56
CA LYS A 52 3.38 7.58 9.49
C LYS A 52 2.95 6.72 8.31
N SER A 53 1.67 6.76 7.93
CA SER A 53 1.16 6.01 6.78
C SER A 53 1.65 6.57 5.45
N ALA A 54 1.68 7.90 5.30
CA ALA A 54 1.95 8.53 4.02
C ALA A 54 3.43 8.89 3.79
N TYR A 55 4.12 9.39 4.83
CA TYR A 55 5.40 10.08 4.64
C TYR A 55 6.61 9.35 5.22
N ILE A 56 6.43 8.27 6.00
CA ILE A 56 7.57 7.48 6.49
C ILE A 56 8.45 7.02 5.32
N THR A 57 9.77 7.04 5.51
CA THR A 57 10.74 6.69 4.47
C THR A 57 10.53 7.53 3.20
N SER A 58 10.15 8.81 3.36
CA SER A 58 9.83 9.74 2.26
C SER A 58 8.71 9.23 1.33
N GLY A 59 7.73 8.50 1.87
CA GLY A 59 6.66 7.89 1.10
C GLY A 59 7.10 6.72 0.20
N GLN A 60 8.31 6.19 0.38
CA GLN A 60 8.90 5.17 -0.48
C GLN A 60 8.72 3.75 0.09
N ARG A 61 7.51 3.40 0.50
CA ARG A 61 7.10 2.02 0.80
C ARG A 61 5.87 1.66 -0.02
N CYS A 62 5.81 0.43 -0.49
CA CYS A 62 4.67 -0.09 -1.25
C CYS A 62 3.35 0.00 -0.47
N THR A 63 3.39 -0.05 0.86
CA THR A 63 2.22 0.07 1.75
C THR A 63 1.96 1.50 2.24
N CYS A 64 2.70 2.52 1.81
CA CYS A 64 2.37 3.90 2.13
C CYS A 64 0.99 4.27 1.59
N SER A 65 0.22 5.02 2.39
CA SER A 65 -1.04 5.60 1.93
C SER A 65 -0.79 6.62 0.83
N ARG A 66 -1.58 6.51 -0.24
CA ARG A 66 -1.57 7.46 -1.36
C ARG A 66 -2.83 8.28 -1.42
N ARG A 67 -3.92 7.78 -0.83
CA ARG A 67 -5.24 8.38 -0.81
C ARG A 67 -5.73 8.47 0.63
N LEU A 68 -5.91 9.69 1.12
CA LEU A 68 -6.56 9.98 2.40
C LEU A 68 -8.02 10.30 2.11
N ILE A 69 -8.92 9.46 2.56
CA ILE A 69 -10.36 9.59 2.34
C ILE A 69 -10.99 10.10 3.63
N LEU A 70 -11.65 11.25 3.54
CA LEU A 70 -12.22 11.98 4.67
C LEU A 70 -13.70 12.27 4.45
N LYS A 71 -14.46 12.35 5.54
CA LYS A 71 -15.82 12.91 5.51
C LYS A 71 -15.76 14.38 5.06
N ALA A 72 -16.65 14.76 4.17
CA ALA A 72 -16.78 16.16 3.78
C ALA A 72 -17.35 16.99 4.96
N GLY A 73 -16.99 18.28 5.00
CA GLY A 73 -17.45 19.20 6.04
C GLY A 73 -16.51 19.36 7.22
N GLU A 74 -17.04 19.77 8.37
CA GLU A 74 -16.26 20.20 9.53
C GLU A 74 -15.37 19.11 10.11
N GLU A 75 -15.85 17.88 10.19
CA GLU A 75 -15.09 16.75 10.73
C GLU A 75 -13.82 16.48 9.91
N GLY A 76 -13.94 16.39 8.59
CA GLY A 76 -12.77 16.22 7.72
C GLY A 76 -11.83 17.43 7.72
N ASN A 77 -12.37 18.65 7.87
CA ASN A 77 -11.56 19.86 8.03
C ASN A 77 -10.73 19.82 9.31
N ALA A 78 -11.33 19.42 10.44
CA ALA A 78 -10.62 19.27 11.71
C ALA A 78 -9.46 18.27 11.63
N VAL A 79 -9.64 17.15 10.92
CA VAL A 79 -8.56 16.19 10.63
C VAL A 79 -7.44 16.86 9.81
N LEU A 80 -7.81 17.62 8.77
CA LEU A 80 -6.82 18.31 7.93
C LEU A 80 -6.07 19.41 8.68
N ASP A 81 -6.72 20.14 9.58
CA ASP A 81 -6.07 21.17 10.40
C ASP A 81 -5.03 20.53 11.35
N ALA A 82 -5.38 19.43 12.00
CA ALA A 82 -4.44 18.70 12.84
C ALA A 82 -3.28 18.11 12.00
N LEU A 83 -3.57 17.56 10.82
CA LEU A 83 -2.58 16.99 9.92
C LEU A 83 -1.62 18.04 9.38
N THR A 84 -2.12 19.18 8.91
CA THR A 84 -1.29 20.26 8.36
C THR A 84 -0.40 20.88 9.43
N SER A 85 -0.94 21.09 10.63
CA SER A 85 -0.15 21.53 11.79
C SER A 85 0.99 20.57 12.13
N LEU A 86 0.81 19.27 11.91
CA LEU A 86 1.86 18.28 12.12
C LEU A 86 2.85 18.23 10.94
N ILE A 87 2.36 18.31 9.70
CA ILE A 87 3.20 18.34 8.48
C ILE A 87 4.18 19.53 8.54
N ASP A 88 3.72 20.70 8.94
CA ASP A 88 4.54 21.92 9.01
C ASP A 88 5.70 21.82 10.02
N ARG A 89 5.67 20.84 10.92
CA ARG A 89 6.72 20.56 11.92
C ARG A 89 7.61 19.37 11.55
N LEU A 90 7.34 18.69 10.44
CA LEU A 90 8.19 17.58 10.00
C LEU A 90 9.52 18.12 9.48
N THR A 91 10.60 17.53 9.96
CA THR A 91 11.94 17.86 9.49
C THR A 91 12.31 17.01 8.28
N VAL A 92 12.85 17.68 7.26
CA VAL A 92 13.43 17.04 6.07
C VAL A 92 14.91 17.40 6.03
N ASP A 93 15.79 16.42 6.10
CA ASP A 93 17.23 16.67 6.09
C ASP A 93 18.01 15.43 5.64
N LYS A 94 19.34 15.54 5.66
CA LYS A 94 20.25 14.43 5.40
C LYS A 94 20.09 13.34 6.47
N PRO A 95 20.31 12.05 6.11
CA PRO A 95 20.11 10.95 7.05
C PRO A 95 20.99 11.00 8.32
N ASP A 96 22.12 11.69 8.25
CA ASP A 96 23.10 11.88 9.33
C ASP A 96 22.90 13.17 10.14
N ALA A 97 21.91 13.99 9.79
CA ALA A 97 21.60 15.22 10.51
C ALA A 97 21.10 14.96 11.94
N GLN A 98 21.41 15.91 12.83
CA GLN A 98 20.94 15.89 14.22
C GLN A 98 20.13 17.14 14.53
N PRO A 99 18.95 17.04 15.12
CA PRO A 99 18.22 15.80 15.44
C PRO A 99 17.83 15.01 14.19
N GLN A 100 17.66 13.70 14.34
CA GLN A 100 17.31 12.82 13.21
C GLN A 100 16.04 13.31 12.51
N PRO A 101 16.08 13.54 11.18
CA PRO A 101 14.92 13.98 10.42
C PRO A 101 13.89 12.86 10.23
N PHE A 102 12.62 13.22 10.05
CA PHE A 102 11.56 12.27 9.74
C PHE A 102 11.57 11.88 8.25
N ILE A 103 11.90 12.81 7.38
CA ILE A 103 11.94 12.63 5.92
C ILE A 103 13.39 12.84 5.46
N GLY A 104 13.89 11.87 4.68
CA GLY A 104 15.17 11.94 3.98
C GLY A 104 14.99 12.16 2.48
N PRO A 105 16.03 11.89 1.67
CA PRO A 105 15.94 12.00 0.21
C PRO A 105 15.07 10.88 -0.40
N LEU A 106 14.55 11.14 -1.58
CA LEU A 106 14.09 10.08 -2.47
C LEU A 106 15.30 9.35 -3.05
N ILE A 107 15.05 8.16 -3.62
CA ILE A 107 16.10 7.31 -4.20
C ILE A 107 16.91 8.02 -5.30
N SER A 108 16.33 8.99 -5.99
CA SER A 108 16.97 9.74 -7.05
C SER A 108 16.28 11.08 -7.33
N ALA A 109 16.99 12.00 -8.00
CA ALA A 109 16.42 13.22 -8.54
C ALA A 109 15.29 12.94 -9.56
N HIS A 110 15.40 11.85 -10.32
CA HIS A 110 14.36 11.43 -11.26
C HIS A 110 13.06 11.04 -10.52
N ALA A 111 13.16 10.28 -9.44
CA ALA A 111 12.00 9.95 -8.62
C ALA A 111 11.34 11.22 -8.05
N ALA A 112 12.13 12.18 -7.58
CA ALA A 112 11.61 13.46 -7.10
C ALA A 112 10.90 14.26 -8.21
N SER A 113 11.48 14.31 -9.41
CA SER A 113 10.85 15.00 -10.55
C SER A 113 9.53 14.36 -10.95
N GLN A 114 9.37 13.04 -10.86
CA GLN A 114 8.11 12.36 -11.12
C GLN A 114 7.03 12.74 -10.10
N VAL A 115 7.37 12.82 -8.81
CA VAL A 115 6.43 13.28 -7.77
C VAL A 115 5.94 14.70 -8.05
N LEU A 116 6.86 15.61 -8.39
CA LEU A 116 6.51 17.00 -8.71
C LEU A 116 5.69 17.11 -10.01
N ALA A 117 5.97 16.26 -11.00
CA ALA A 117 5.18 16.20 -12.23
C ALA A 117 3.73 15.76 -11.96
N THR A 118 3.56 14.73 -11.12
CA THR A 118 2.23 14.27 -10.68
C THR A 118 1.47 15.38 -9.96
N GLN A 119 2.10 16.06 -9.01
CA GLN A 119 1.48 17.21 -8.33
C GLN A 119 1.06 18.29 -9.34
N THR A 120 1.96 18.64 -10.26
CA THR A 120 1.68 19.65 -11.29
C THR A 120 0.49 19.26 -12.16
N GLU A 121 0.37 18.00 -12.53
CA GLU A 121 -0.77 17.47 -13.28
C GLU A 121 -2.06 17.61 -12.48
N TRP A 122 -2.08 17.21 -11.20
CA TRP A 122 -3.29 17.36 -10.37
C TRP A 122 -3.73 18.81 -10.24
N LEU A 123 -2.79 19.73 -9.97
CA LEU A 123 -3.10 21.17 -9.85
C LEU A 123 -3.64 21.76 -11.15
N ARG A 124 -3.10 21.37 -12.31
CA ARG A 124 -3.60 21.82 -13.61
C ARG A 124 -5.02 21.32 -13.92
N ASN A 125 -5.38 20.17 -13.39
CA ASN A 125 -6.70 19.56 -13.60
C ASN A 125 -7.75 19.97 -12.56
N GLY A 126 -7.44 20.93 -11.68
CA GLY A 126 -8.37 21.48 -10.69
C GLY A 126 -8.16 20.98 -9.25
N GLY A 127 -7.09 20.25 -8.97
CA GLY A 127 -6.68 19.93 -7.61
C GLY A 127 -6.28 21.19 -6.83
N VAL A 128 -6.50 21.16 -5.53
CA VAL A 128 -6.19 22.26 -4.62
C VAL A 128 -5.04 21.88 -3.70
N ALA A 129 -3.95 22.65 -3.73
CA ALA A 129 -2.84 22.43 -2.82
C ALA A 129 -3.22 22.85 -1.42
N ILE A 130 -3.23 21.89 -0.47
CA ILE A 130 -3.28 22.16 0.96
C ILE A 130 -1.85 22.40 1.44
N ARG A 131 -0.90 21.59 0.97
CA ARG A 131 0.54 21.79 1.09
C ARG A 131 1.23 21.36 -0.22
N ASP A 132 1.98 22.27 -0.82
CA ASP A 132 2.81 21.95 -1.98
C ASP A 132 4.02 21.13 -1.60
N SER A 133 4.27 20.04 -2.33
CA SER A 133 5.59 19.43 -2.35
C SER A 133 6.53 20.29 -3.17
N ARG A 134 7.70 20.60 -2.61
CA ARG A 134 8.72 21.45 -3.22
C ARG A 134 10.09 20.81 -3.11
N GLN A 135 10.91 21.00 -4.14
CA GLN A 135 12.32 20.65 -4.04
C GLN A 135 13.02 21.57 -3.04
N LEU A 136 13.80 20.99 -2.15
CA LEU A 136 14.53 21.69 -1.11
C LEU A 136 15.98 22.02 -1.52
N ALA A 137 16.57 23.02 -0.90
CA ALA A 137 17.97 23.42 -1.16
C ALA A 137 19.00 22.32 -0.81
N LEU A 138 18.60 21.31 -0.03
CA LEU A 138 19.42 20.13 0.31
C LEU A 138 19.87 19.30 -0.90
N GLY A 139 19.13 19.40 -2.01
CA GLY A 139 19.49 18.72 -3.26
C GLY A 139 18.27 18.25 -4.07
N PRO A 140 18.47 17.78 -5.31
CA PRO A 140 17.38 17.49 -6.24
C PRO A 140 16.51 16.28 -5.84
N ALA A 141 16.97 15.46 -4.91
CA ALA A 141 16.21 14.32 -4.40
C ALA A 141 15.42 14.62 -3.12
N TYR A 142 15.51 15.84 -2.57
CA TYR A 142 14.85 16.23 -1.34
C TYR A 142 13.57 17.01 -1.62
N LEU A 143 12.44 16.46 -1.19
CA LEU A 143 11.12 17.09 -1.33
C LEU A 143 10.50 17.32 0.04
N SER A 144 9.80 18.46 0.20
CA SER A 144 8.86 18.62 1.29
C SER A 144 7.64 17.72 1.10
N PRO A 145 6.95 17.29 2.17
CA PRO A 145 5.71 16.53 2.05
C PRO A 145 4.63 17.37 1.37
N GLY A 146 3.91 16.77 0.42
CA GLY A 146 2.80 17.38 -0.30
C GLY A 146 1.46 16.78 0.11
N LEU A 147 0.42 17.63 0.13
CA LEU A 147 -0.97 17.26 0.44
C LEU A 147 -1.89 18.03 -0.51
N ILE A 148 -2.53 17.30 -1.41
CA ILE A 148 -3.35 17.89 -2.48
C ILE A 148 -4.77 17.36 -2.38
N ASP A 149 -5.74 18.25 -2.28
CA ASP A 149 -7.16 17.89 -2.41
C ASP A 149 -7.48 17.66 -3.88
N VAL A 150 -7.83 16.44 -4.20
CA VAL A 150 -8.15 15.98 -5.56
C VAL A 150 -9.63 15.63 -5.73
N THR A 151 -10.46 16.01 -4.77
CA THR A 151 -11.90 15.68 -4.76
C THR A 151 -12.61 16.17 -6.03
N ALA A 152 -12.27 17.37 -6.48
CA ALA A 152 -12.92 18.01 -7.63
C ALA A 152 -12.34 17.58 -9.00
N LEU A 153 -11.30 16.74 -9.04
CA LEU A 153 -10.74 16.27 -10.30
C LEU A 153 -11.77 15.41 -11.05
N PRO A 154 -12.05 15.71 -12.33
CA PRO A 154 -12.98 14.92 -13.13
C PRO A 154 -12.47 13.49 -13.39
N GLU A 155 -11.16 13.34 -13.45
CA GLU A 155 -10.48 12.06 -13.61
C GLU A 155 -9.22 12.04 -12.76
N ARG A 156 -9.05 10.98 -12.00
CA ARG A 156 -7.85 10.71 -11.19
C ARG A 156 -7.17 9.47 -11.75
N ARG A 157 -5.94 9.63 -12.20
CA ARG A 157 -5.15 8.47 -12.62
C ARG A 157 -4.94 7.52 -11.44
N ASP A 158 -5.29 6.25 -11.64
CA ASP A 158 -5.03 5.20 -10.68
C ASP A 158 -3.59 4.70 -10.82
N GLU A 159 -2.65 5.52 -10.38
CA GLU A 159 -1.20 5.25 -10.46
C GLU A 159 -0.56 5.48 -9.09
N GLU A 160 0.46 4.69 -8.78
CA GLU A 160 1.23 4.85 -7.56
C GLU A 160 2.22 6.01 -7.71
N THR A 161 2.07 7.03 -6.88
CA THR A 161 3.09 8.09 -6.72
C THR A 161 4.04 7.71 -5.59
N PHE A 162 5.23 7.21 -5.94
CA PHE A 162 6.18 6.65 -4.96
C PHE A 162 7.05 7.75 -4.34
N GLY A 163 6.45 8.51 -3.42
CA GLY A 163 7.08 9.66 -2.77
C GLY A 163 6.18 10.33 -1.74
N PRO A 164 6.63 11.44 -1.13
CA PRO A 164 5.93 12.10 -0.02
C PRO A 164 4.79 13.00 -0.52
N LEU A 165 3.85 12.45 -1.29
CA LEU A 165 2.71 13.17 -1.86
C LEU A 165 1.42 12.38 -1.56
N LEU A 166 0.51 13.00 -0.83
CA LEU A 166 -0.76 12.42 -0.39
C LEU A 166 -1.93 13.13 -1.05
N GLN A 167 -2.85 12.35 -1.60
CA GLN A 167 -4.15 12.83 -2.10
C GLN A 167 -5.14 12.94 -0.95
N VAL A 168 -5.94 13.98 -0.93
CA VAL A 168 -7.14 14.10 -0.10
C VAL A 168 -8.36 13.93 -0.98
N ILE A 169 -9.29 13.10 -0.54
CA ILE A 169 -10.55 12.83 -1.22
C ILE A 169 -11.65 12.96 -0.18
N ARG A 170 -12.62 13.83 -0.44
CA ARG A 170 -13.73 14.08 0.46
C ARG A 170 -14.98 13.37 -0.03
N VAL A 171 -15.65 12.67 0.85
CA VAL A 171 -16.87 11.91 0.57
C VAL A 171 -17.98 12.27 1.55
N THR A 172 -19.22 12.01 1.16
CA THR A 172 -20.39 12.43 1.92
C THR A 172 -20.75 11.52 3.10
N ASP A 173 -20.48 10.22 2.93
CA ASP A 173 -20.88 9.17 3.87
C ASP A 173 -19.89 8.01 3.84
N PHE A 174 -20.04 7.06 4.74
CA PHE A 174 -19.12 5.93 4.88
C PHE A 174 -19.23 4.94 3.70
N GLU A 175 -20.40 4.84 3.08
CA GLU A 175 -20.59 4.04 1.87
C GLU A 175 -19.73 4.57 0.73
N ALA A 176 -19.80 5.87 0.48
CA ALA A 176 -18.93 6.52 -0.50
C ALA A 176 -17.43 6.40 -0.15
N ALA A 177 -17.10 6.31 1.15
CA ALA A 177 -15.71 6.06 1.58
C ALA A 177 -15.25 4.64 1.22
N LEU A 178 -16.11 3.63 1.39
CA LEU A 178 -15.83 2.25 0.99
C LEU A 178 -15.70 2.12 -0.54
N ASP A 179 -16.62 2.73 -1.28
CA ASP A 179 -16.58 2.77 -2.74
C ASP A 179 -15.28 3.41 -3.22
N GLU A 180 -14.92 4.56 -2.67
CA GLU A 180 -13.66 5.24 -3.02
C GLU A 180 -12.44 4.42 -2.60
N ALA A 181 -12.46 3.76 -1.45
CA ALA A 181 -11.35 2.90 -1.03
C ALA A 181 -11.10 1.78 -2.05
N ASN A 182 -12.17 1.21 -2.60
CA ASN A 182 -12.14 0.16 -3.60
C ASN A 182 -11.94 0.65 -5.05
N ASN A 183 -12.05 1.97 -5.29
CA ASN A 183 -11.92 2.57 -6.61
C ASN A 183 -10.45 2.62 -7.07
N THR A 184 -9.86 1.45 -7.20
CA THR A 184 -8.46 1.27 -7.64
C THR A 184 -8.27 -0.12 -8.24
N ARG A 185 -7.35 -0.22 -9.19
CA ARG A 185 -6.89 -1.50 -9.76
C ARG A 185 -5.93 -2.24 -8.84
N PHE A 186 -5.43 -1.57 -7.83
CA PHE A 186 -4.52 -2.10 -6.81
C PHE A 186 -5.30 -2.72 -5.65
N GLY A 187 -4.58 -3.30 -4.71
CA GLY A 187 -5.15 -3.90 -3.51
C GLY A 187 -4.06 -4.43 -2.58
N LEU A 188 -3.00 -3.63 -2.33
CA LEU A 188 -1.93 -4.06 -1.43
C LEU A 188 -2.29 -3.81 0.03
N ALA A 189 -2.47 -2.55 0.41
CA ALA A 189 -2.79 -2.17 1.77
C ALA A 189 -3.98 -1.21 1.82
N ALA A 190 -4.74 -1.27 2.91
CA ALA A 190 -5.78 -0.31 3.25
C ALA A 190 -5.80 -0.08 4.77
N GLY A 191 -6.28 1.08 5.20
CA GLY A 191 -6.40 1.40 6.62
C GLY A 191 -7.69 2.15 6.93
N LEU A 192 -8.21 1.89 8.12
CA LEU A 192 -9.27 2.66 8.74
C LEU A 192 -8.78 3.23 10.07
N ILE A 193 -9.00 4.52 10.28
CA ILE A 193 -8.88 5.17 11.58
C ILE A 193 -10.29 5.54 12.03
N SER A 194 -10.79 4.88 13.07
CA SER A 194 -12.15 5.06 13.58
C SER A 194 -12.28 4.52 14.99
N ASP A 195 -13.09 5.17 15.80
CA ASP A 195 -13.45 4.68 17.15
C ASP A 195 -14.60 3.64 17.12
N SER A 196 -15.19 3.39 15.93
CA SER A 196 -16.30 2.46 15.74
C SER A 196 -15.82 1.09 15.27
N ALA A 197 -16.01 0.06 16.10
CA ALA A 197 -15.76 -1.32 15.76
C ALA A 197 -16.70 -1.85 14.66
N ASP A 198 -17.95 -1.33 14.61
CA ASP A 198 -18.94 -1.71 13.60
C ASP A 198 -18.50 -1.22 12.20
N LEU A 199 -17.98 0.01 12.11
CA LEU A 199 -17.43 0.53 10.86
C LEU A 199 -16.20 -0.26 10.44
N PHE A 200 -15.36 -0.68 11.40
CA PHE A 200 -14.21 -1.54 11.06
C PHE A 200 -14.68 -2.90 10.54
N SER A 201 -15.66 -3.53 11.16
CA SER A 201 -16.20 -4.82 10.70
C SER A 201 -16.76 -4.74 9.28
N ARG A 202 -17.43 -3.63 8.93
CA ARG A 202 -17.86 -3.37 7.56
C ARG A 202 -16.67 -3.16 6.62
N PHE A 203 -15.71 -2.33 7.03
CA PHE A 203 -14.53 -2.04 6.24
C PHE A 203 -13.71 -3.32 5.94
N GLU A 204 -13.54 -4.18 6.94
CA GLU A 204 -12.86 -5.48 6.79
C GLU A 204 -13.57 -6.42 5.81
N ALA A 205 -14.91 -6.43 5.83
CA ALA A 205 -15.71 -7.29 4.96
C ALA A 205 -15.74 -6.81 3.50
N GLU A 206 -15.65 -5.50 3.25
CA GLU A 206 -15.94 -4.91 1.95
C GLU A 206 -14.70 -4.37 1.21
N VAL A 207 -13.61 -4.02 1.94
CA VAL A 207 -12.42 -3.45 1.30
C VAL A 207 -11.56 -4.54 0.63
N ARG A 208 -11.02 -4.23 -0.55
CA ARG A 208 -10.19 -5.15 -1.32
C ARG A 208 -8.70 -4.84 -1.15
N ALA A 209 -8.12 -5.37 -0.09
CA ALA A 209 -6.68 -5.25 0.16
C ALA A 209 -6.13 -6.53 0.81
N GLY A 210 -4.87 -6.85 0.55
CA GLY A 210 -4.20 -7.99 1.17
C GLY A 210 -3.66 -7.71 2.57
N VAL A 211 -3.46 -6.41 2.90
CA VAL A 211 -3.05 -5.95 4.23
C VAL A 211 -4.06 -4.91 4.71
N LEU A 212 -4.69 -5.18 5.83
CA LEU A 212 -5.70 -4.30 6.41
C LEU A 212 -5.31 -3.90 7.82
N ASN A 213 -5.32 -2.61 8.11
CA ASN A 213 -4.98 -2.08 9.43
C ASN A 213 -6.11 -1.19 10.00
N TRP A 214 -6.46 -1.43 11.27
CA TRP A 214 -7.38 -0.59 12.03
C TRP A 214 -6.64 0.15 13.14
N ASN A 215 -6.81 1.48 13.19
CA ASN A 215 -6.14 2.35 14.17
C ASN A 215 -4.62 2.13 14.26
N ARG A 216 -4.04 1.79 13.11
CA ARG A 216 -2.61 1.59 12.88
C ARG A 216 -2.23 2.22 11.56
N GLN A 217 -0.95 2.54 11.43
CA GLN A 217 -0.39 2.98 10.15
C GLN A 217 -0.50 1.87 9.10
N THR A 218 -0.71 2.21 7.83
CA THR A 218 -0.77 1.24 6.72
C THR A 218 0.57 0.56 6.43
N THR A 219 1.67 1.14 6.90
CA THR A 219 3.05 0.73 6.61
C THR A 219 3.61 -0.34 7.55
N GLY A 220 2.78 -0.95 8.36
CA GLY A 220 3.18 -2.04 9.26
C GLY A 220 2.80 -3.40 8.66
N ALA A 221 3.75 -4.33 8.61
CA ALA A 221 3.52 -5.72 8.24
C ALA A 221 4.26 -6.66 9.20
N SER A 222 3.71 -7.85 9.42
CA SER A 222 4.33 -8.90 10.24
C SER A 222 4.83 -10.03 9.34
N GLY A 223 6.07 -10.49 9.58
CA GLY A 223 6.59 -11.67 8.89
C GLY A 223 5.87 -12.98 9.28
N ALA A 224 5.10 -12.97 10.38
CA ALA A 224 4.27 -14.09 10.81
C ALA A 224 2.85 -14.07 10.21
N ALA A 225 2.56 -13.12 9.31
CA ALA A 225 1.29 -12.99 8.62
C ALA A 225 1.49 -13.02 7.10
N PRO A 226 0.44 -13.29 6.31
CA PRO A 226 0.50 -13.10 4.85
C PRO A 226 0.85 -11.67 4.51
N PHE A 227 1.64 -11.49 3.46
CA PHE A 227 1.93 -10.17 2.89
C PHE A 227 1.81 -10.24 1.37
N GLY A 228 0.99 -9.38 0.81
CA GLY A 228 0.77 -9.30 -0.65
C GLY A 228 -0.56 -8.68 -0.96
N GLY A 229 -0.78 -8.36 -2.22
CA GLY A 229 -1.98 -7.69 -2.67
C GLY A 229 -2.76 -8.43 -3.73
N VAL A 230 -4.01 -8.00 -3.89
CA VAL A 230 -4.90 -8.41 -4.97
C VAL A 230 -4.84 -7.39 -6.13
N GLY A 231 -5.53 -7.67 -7.21
CA GLY A 231 -5.53 -6.80 -8.38
C GLY A 231 -4.12 -6.65 -8.99
N GLN A 232 -3.72 -5.42 -9.28
CA GLN A 232 -2.40 -5.14 -9.85
C GLN A 232 -1.26 -5.10 -8.82
N SER A 233 -1.56 -5.31 -7.55
CA SER A 233 -0.54 -5.34 -6.48
C SER A 233 0.16 -6.69 -6.35
N GLY A 234 -0.35 -7.75 -6.99
CA GLY A 234 0.24 -9.07 -6.91
C GLY A 234 -0.36 -10.05 -7.93
N ASN A 235 -0.02 -11.33 -7.78
CA ASN A 235 -0.54 -12.40 -8.64
C ASN A 235 -0.99 -13.63 -7.84
N HIS A 236 -1.66 -13.41 -6.71
CA HIS A 236 -2.19 -14.45 -5.82
C HIS A 236 -1.12 -15.38 -5.21
N ARG A 237 0.09 -14.85 -5.03
CA ARG A 237 1.19 -15.53 -4.34
C ARG A 237 1.71 -14.61 -3.23
N PRO A 238 0.99 -14.47 -2.11
CA PRO A 238 1.43 -13.61 -1.01
C PRO A 238 2.75 -14.13 -0.45
N ALA A 239 3.61 -13.19 -0.06
CA ALA A 239 4.86 -13.41 0.66
C ALA A 239 4.62 -13.49 2.18
N GLY A 240 5.63 -13.18 2.99
CA GLY A 240 5.55 -13.29 4.43
C GLY A 240 5.41 -14.75 4.85
N TYR A 241 4.40 -15.06 5.65
CA TYR A 241 4.14 -16.42 6.15
C TYR A 241 4.06 -17.48 5.02
N TYR A 242 3.44 -17.13 3.88
CA TYR A 242 3.26 -18.08 2.77
C TYR A 242 4.48 -18.23 1.84
N ALA A 243 5.55 -17.46 2.05
CA ALA A 243 6.72 -17.55 1.18
C ALA A 243 7.38 -18.95 1.23
N ALA A 244 7.33 -19.63 2.37
CA ALA A 244 7.85 -20.98 2.53
C ALA A 244 7.15 -22.00 1.61
N ASP A 245 5.84 -21.85 1.39
CA ASP A 245 5.03 -22.82 0.64
C ASP A 245 5.41 -22.91 -0.84
N TYR A 246 5.85 -21.81 -1.44
CA TYR A 246 6.26 -21.80 -2.85
C TYR A 246 7.77 -21.79 -3.07
N THR A 247 8.56 -21.79 -1.99
CA THR A 247 10.02 -21.92 -2.04
C THR A 247 10.50 -23.36 -1.77
N ALA A 248 9.60 -24.24 -1.37
CA ALA A 248 9.83 -25.66 -1.19
C ALA A 248 8.85 -26.48 -2.03
N TRP A 249 9.26 -27.67 -2.42
CA TRP A 249 8.37 -28.60 -3.13
C TRP A 249 7.80 -29.62 -2.13
N PRO A 250 6.46 -29.69 -1.96
CA PRO A 250 5.85 -30.71 -1.10
C PRO A 250 5.98 -32.08 -1.73
N MET A 251 6.49 -33.04 -0.98
CA MET A 251 6.63 -34.42 -1.42
C MET A 251 5.67 -35.31 -0.62
N ALA A 252 4.83 -36.07 -1.32
CA ALA A 252 4.05 -37.13 -0.71
C ALA A 252 4.81 -38.47 -0.80
N SER A 253 4.80 -39.23 0.28
CA SER A 253 5.43 -40.54 0.35
C SER A 253 4.48 -41.55 0.99
N LEU A 254 4.36 -42.74 0.37
CA LEU A 254 3.73 -43.89 0.98
C LEU A 254 4.85 -44.84 1.41
N ILE A 255 4.94 -45.11 2.71
CA ILE A 255 6.06 -45.87 3.27
C ILE A 255 5.52 -47.12 3.99
N ALA A 256 6.00 -48.27 3.61
CA ALA A 256 5.81 -49.53 4.34
C ALA A 256 7.05 -49.79 5.20
N PRO A 257 6.92 -49.99 6.54
CA PRO A 257 8.05 -50.12 7.45
C PRO A 257 8.61 -51.55 7.47
N GLY A 258 8.89 -52.15 6.34
CA GLY A 258 9.43 -53.52 6.29
C GLY A 258 9.68 -54.02 4.85
N ALA A 259 10.10 -55.29 4.77
CA ALA A 259 10.27 -55.91 3.46
C ALA A 259 8.94 -55.92 2.68
N VAL A 260 9.05 -55.75 1.38
CA VAL A 260 7.88 -55.77 0.49
C VAL A 260 7.13 -57.10 0.64
N LYS A 261 5.93 -57.02 1.21
CA LYS A 261 4.94 -58.11 1.19
C LYS A 261 3.67 -57.49 0.63
N ASP A 262 3.30 -57.94 -0.53
CA ASP A 262 2.01 -57.60 -1.14
C ASP A 262 1.22 -58.90 -1.24
N ASP A 263 0.31 -59.08 -0.29
CA ASP A 263 -0.56 -60.24 -0.20
C ASP A 263 -1.93 -59.91 -0.82
N GLU A 264 -2.11 -58.71 -1.42
CA GLU A 264 -3.36 -58.31 -2.07
C GLU A 264 -3.51 -59.02 -3.42
N ALA A 265 -4.65 -59.66 -3.59
CA ALA A 265 -4.98 -60.32 -4.86
C ALA A 265 -5.14 -59.31 -5.99
N ILE A 266 -4.37 -59.44 -7.05
CA ILE A 266 -4.53 -58.62 -8.25
C ILE A 266 -5.80 -59.10 -9.01
N VAL A 267 -6.82 -58.25 -9.04
CA VAL A 267 -8.08 -58.54 -9.74
C VAL A 267 -7.81 -58.77 -11.22
N GLY A 268 -8.23 -59.94 -11.72
CA GLY A 268 -8.05 -60.31 -13.13
C GLY A 268 -6.72 -61.04 -13.44
N LEU A 269 -5.87 -61.28 -12.43
CA LEU A 269 -4.70 -62.13 -12.61
C LEU A 269 -5.16 -63.60 -12.80
N ARG A 270 -4.87 -64.19 -13.94
CA ARG A 270 -5.10 -65.63 -14.20
C ARG A 270 -3.94 -66.42 -13.57
N SER A 271 -4.28 -67.41 -12.81
CA SER A 271 -3.33 -68.39 -12.26
C SER A 271 -2.69 -69.24 -13.36
#